data_483fb58bd5ef190cd1e4e8343f49200a
#
_entry.id   483fb58bd5ef190cd1e4e8343f49200a
#
_cell.length_a   1.000
_cell.length_b   1.000
_cell.length_c   1.000
_cell.angle_alpha   90.00
_cell.angle_beta   90.00
_cell.angle_gamma   90.00
#
_symmetry.space_group_name_H-M   'P 1'
#
loop_
_entity.id
_entity.type
_entity.pdbx_description
1 polymer ?
#
loop_
_entity_poly.entity_id
_entity_poly.type
_entity_poly.pdbx_seq_one_letter_code
_entity_poly.pdbx_strand_id
1 'polypeptide(L)'
;DTDRSRGLGDVYKRQAQHEGGFLPFDATVTNIVRYNQFNKLSVLANNELSETMLPAGTTRTLADGRKIAAPYFDFYNYAGIHRPVWLMALPKERVLDYSTRYRLTETGAEIDYTVTTNGTHPVTVELYDGTTRVAESSGTTGTLVVKNAKLWNVHAAYLYDLVIRIHEGSAVVDEYLDRIGIRTFEIRHGRFLLNGSPVYLRGFGRHEDADIRGRGLDLPTVKRDFELMKWIGANCFRTSHYPYAEEIYQMADEEGFLIIDEVPAVGFMQSTANFLAANQGNGRQQGFFEKETTPALLKNHKAALTDMIDRDKNHPSVIAWSLLNEPQCTSAGTEEYFKPLFELARRLDPQKRPRTYTVLMTSLPDTSKGQRFADFVSLNRYYGWYVLGGAGLADAEAAFHHEMDGWAKVLHGRPLIFTEYGTDNLSGAHKLPSVMWSAEYQNEYLEMTHAVFDHYDFVQLSLIHI
;
A
#
# COMPACT_ATOMS: atom_id res chain seq x y z
N ASP A 1 -13.58 20.32 24.76
CA ASP A 1 -13.04 18.95 24.84
C ASP A 1 -13.34 18.22 26.15
N THR A 2 -13.49 18.93 27.25
CA THR A 2 -13.78 18.32 28.55
C THR A 2 -15.19 17.78 28.69
N ASP A 3 -16.18 18.33 27.99
CA ASP A 3 -17.57 17.92 28.15
C ASP A 3 -17.95 16.63 27.38
N ARG A 4 -17.20 16.26 26.33
CA ARG A 4 -17.41 15.02 25.60
C ARG A 4 -16.76 13.80 26.24
N SER A 5 -15.74 14.00 27.06
CA SER A 5 -15.09 12.94 27.83
C SER A 5 -15.87 12.53 29.08
N ARG A 6 -16.81 13.36 29.58
CA ARG A 6 -17.61 13.06 30.78
C ARG A 6 -18.56 11.87 30.61
N GLY A 7 -18.95 11.53 29.38
CA GLY A 7 -19.78 10.35 29.11
C GLY A 7 -19.02 9.03 29.04
N LEU A 8 -17.69 9.04 28.89
CA LEU A 8 -16.85 7.86 28.69
C LEU A 8 -16.00 7.48 29.91
N GLY A 9 -16.19 8.18 31.02
CA GLY A 9 -15.43 7.95 32.25
C GLY A 9 -14.09 8.68 32.27
N ASP A 10 -13.43 8.54 33.37
CA ASP A 10 -12.26 9.25 33.81
C ASP A 10 -11.12 9.21 32.77
N VAL A 11 -10.54 10.37 32.44
CA VAL A 11 -9.36 10.52 31.55
C VAL A 11 -8.20 9.62 32.01
N TYR A 12 -8.11 9.31 33.28
CA TYR A 12 -7.12 8.40 33.87
C TYR A 12 -7.30 6.92 33.50
N LYS A 13 -8.40 6.56 32.80
CA LYS A 13 -8.68 5.17 32.37
C LYS A 13 -8.38 4.92 30.91
N ARG A 14 -7.96 5.94 30.13
CA ARG A 14 -7.60 5.75 28.72
C ARG A 14 -6.27 5.01 28.63
N GLN A 15 -6.27 3.80 28.03
CA GLN A 15 -5.11 2.94 27.90
C GLN A 15 -4.35 3.19 26.59
N ALA A 16 -5.04 3.54 25.53
CA ALA A 16 -4.43 3.81 24.23
C ALA A 16 -5.10 4.95 23.49
N GLN A 17 -4.36 5.56 22.59
CA GLN A 17 -4.83 6.50 21.60
C GLN A 17 -4.03 6.25 20.32
N HIS A 18 -4.72 6.20 19.19
CA HIS A 18 -4.12 6.02 17.88
C HIS A 18 -4.69 7.05 16.91
N GLU A 19 -3.87 7.51 15.97
CA GLU A 19 -4.27 8.38 14.86
C GLU A 19 -3.92 7.68 13.55
N GLY A 20 -4.91 7.55 12.68
CA GLY A 20 -4.83 6.78 11.43
C GLY A 20 -5.81 5.61 11.44
N GLY A 21 -6.47 5.37 10.30
CA GLY A 21 -7.60 4.44 10.21
C GLY A 21 -7.28 3.07 9.58
N PHE A 22 -6.02 2.80 9.20
CA PHE A 22 -5.70 1.69 8.30
C PHE A 22 -4.63 0.71 8.84
N LEU A 23 -4.01 1.05 9.95
CA LEU A 23 -2.94 0.25 10.55
C LEU A 23 -3.30 -0.16 11.98
N PRO A 24 -2.80 -1.29 12.48
CA PRO A 24 -3.09 -1.77 13.82
C PRO A 24 -2.43 -0.91 14.89
N PHE A 25 -2.96 -0.98 16.10
CA PHE A 25 -2.32 -0.45 17.30
C PHE A 25 -2.64 -1.33 18.50
N ASP A 26 -1.78 -1.32 19.49
CA ASP A 26 -1.86 -2.16 20.67
C ASP A 26 -2.12 -1.38 21.95
N ALA A 27 -2.79 -2.02 22.89
CA ALA A 27 -2.98 -1.53 24.25
C ALA A 27 -2.68 -2.63 25.28
N THR A 28 -1.70 -2.41 26.13
CA THR A 28 -1.42 -3.33 27.21
C THR A 28 -2.45 -3.20 28.33
N VAL A 29 -3.21 -4.26 28.58
CA VAL A 29 -4.31 -4.29 29.55
C VAL A 29 -4.07 -5.20 30.74
N THR A 30 -2.87 -5.78 30.86
CA THR A 30 -2.50 -6.79 31.88
C THR A 30 -2.85 -6.35 33.30
N ASN A 31 -2.61 -5.10 33.67
CA ASN A 31 -2.81 -4.58 35.03
C ASN A 31 -4.24 -4.11 35.32
N ILE A 32 -5.14 -4.15 34.34
CA ILE A 32 -6.53 -3.64 34.46
C ILE A 32 -7.57 -4.70 34.20
N VAL A 33 -7.22 -5.77 33.48
CA VAL A 33 -8.09 -6.92 33.22
C VAL A 33 -8.43 -7.63 34.53
N ARG A 34 -9.71 -7.93 34.73
CA ARG A 34 -10.23 -8.72 35.86
C ARG A 34 -10.45 -10.15 35.39
N TYR A 35 -9.63 -11.07 35.88
CA TYR A 35 -9.74 -12.49 35.54
C TYR A 35 -11.04 -13.10 36.10
N ASN A 36 -11.67 -13.99 35.34
CA ASN A 36 -12.93 -14.65 35.68
C ASN A 36 -14.10 -13.70 35.95
N GLN A 37 -14.06 -12.47 35.40
CA GLN A 37 -15.10 -11.47 35.56
C GLN A 37 -15.40 -10.84 34.21
N PHE A 38 -16.55 -10.16 34.17
CA PHE A 38 -16.91 -9.36 32.99
C PHE A 38 -16.02 -8.11 32.89
N ASN A 39 -15.40 -7.90 31.74
CA ASN A 39 -14.62 -6.73 31.42
C ASN A 39 -15.32 -5.94 30.30
N LYS A 40 -15.44 -4.62 30.45
CA LYS A 40 -16.02 -3.74 29.44
C LYS A 40 -14.93 -3.00 28.69
N LEU A 41 -14.86 -3.22 27.37
CA LEU A 41 -14.05 -2.41 26.45
C LEU A 41 -14.91 -1.27 25.90
N SER A 42 -14.39 -0.05 25.93
CA SER A 42 -15.02 1.12 25.29
C SER A 42 -14.04 1.71 24.28
N VAL A 43 -14.48 1.86 23.04
CA VAL A 43 -13.71 2.45 21.94
C VAL A 43 -14.46 3.69 21.44
N LEU A 44 -13.73 4.80 21.37
CA LEU A 44 -14.23 6.03 20.72
C LEU A 44 -13.50 6.17 19.39
N ALA A 45 -14.24 6.08 18.30
CA ALA A 45 -13.74 6.33 16.96
C ALA A 45 -14.25 7.68 16.44
N ASN A 46 -13.36 8.44 15.80
CA ASN A 46 -13.67 9.75 15.20
C ASN A 46 -13.05 9.81 13.80
N ASN A 47 -13.81 10.27 12.80
CA ASN A 47 -13.37 10.45 11.42
C ASN A 47 -13.26 11.94 11.00
N GLU A 48 -13.10 12.84 11.96
CA GLU A 48 -12.73 14.23 11.64
C GLU A 48 -11.39 14.27 10.94
N LEU A 49 -11.29 15.07 9.88
CA LEU A 49 -10.08 15.19 9.07
C LEU A 49 -9.31 16.47 9.36
N SER A 50 -7.99 16.43 9.14
CA SER A 50 -7.10 17.58 9.18
C SER A 50 -6.05 17.49 8.07
N GLU A 51 -5.35 18.59 7.81
CA GLU A 51 -4.25 18.63 6.85
C GLU A 51 -2.96 17.94 7.36
N THR A 52 -2.95 17.44 8.58
CA THR A 52 -1.82 16.70 9.16
C THR A 52 -2.07 15.19 9.23
N MET A 53 -3.27 14.74 8.87
CA MET A 53 -3.67 13.33 8.86
C MET A 53 -3.39 12.66 7.51
N LEU A 54 -3.38 11.33 7.52
CA LEU A 54 -3.34 10.47 6.34
C LEU A 54 -4.57 9.56 6.32
N PRO A 55 -5.45 9.67 5.30
CA PRO A 55 -5.46 10.68 4.21
C PRO A 55 -5.80 12.09 4.69
N ALA A 56 -5.40 13.09 3.88
CA ALA A 56 -5.57 14.49 4.25
C ALA A 56 -6.97 15.03 3.94
N GLY A 57 -7.39 16.02 4.70
CA GLY A 57 -8.64 16.72 4.51
C GLY A 57 -8.82 17.84 5.51
N THR A 58 -10.04 18.34 5.64
CA THR A 58 -10.41 19.32 6.66
C THR A 58 -11.75 18.93 7.29
N THR A 59 -12.03 19.51 8.44
CA THR A 59 -13.35 19.44 9.09
C THR A 59 -13.97 20.81 9.10
N ARG A 60 -15.13 20.93 8.48
CA ARG A 60 -15.88 22.18 8.34
C ARG A 60 -17.08 22.20 9.29
N THR A 61 -17.28 23.32 10.00
CA THR A 61 -18.47 23.54 10.80
C THR A 61 -19.53 24.23 9.93
N LEU A 62 -20.73 23.66 9.88
CA LEU A 62 -21.88 24.23 9.21
C LEU A 62 -22.53 25.36 10.03
N ALA A 63 -23.41 26.15 9.43
CA ALA A 63 -24.12 27.25 10.08
C ALA A 63 -24.98 26.79 11.27
N ASP A 64 -25.44 25.55 11.27
CA ASP A 64 -26.20 24.93 12.36
C ASP A 64 -25.32 24.31 13.46
N GLY A 65 -23.99 24.47 13.37
CA GLY A 65 -23.04 23.96 14.34
C GLY A 65 -22.59 22.50 14.12
N ARG A 66 -23.18 21.78 13.16
CA ARG A 66 -22.72 20.42 12.82
C ARG A 66 -21.36 20.47 12.15
N LYS A 67 -20.53 19.48 12.45
CA LYS A 67 -19.24 19.27 11.78
C LYS A 67 -19.38 18.24 10.67
N ILE A 68 -18.79 18.53 9.52
CA ILE A 68 -18.67 17.61 8.40
C ILE A 68 -17.23 17.47 7.99
N ALA A 69 -16.80 16.25 7.69
CA ALA A 69 -15.53 15.98 7.04
C ALA A 69 -15.56 16.50 5.60
N ALA A 70 -14.49 17.16 5.18
CA ALA A 70 -14.24 17.60 3.81
C ALA A 70 -12.94 16.94 3.33
N PRO A 71 -13.00 15.70 2.79
CA PRO A 71 -11.85 14.97 2.33
C PRO A 71 -11.23 15.65 1.10
N TYR A 72 -9.91 15.50 0.96
CA TYR A 72 -9.16 15.87 -0.25
C TYR A 72 -8.94 14.64 -1.16
N PHE A 73 -9.69 13.57 -0.93
CA PHE A 73 -9.66 12.29 -1.64
C PHE A 73 -11.10 11.86 -1.99
N ASP A 74 -11.25 10.92 -2.89
CA ASP A 74 -12.51 10.56 -3.55
C ASP A 74 -13.13 9.23 -3.10
N PHE A 75 -12.65 8.65 -2.01
CA PHE A 75 -13.27 7.47 -1.40
C PHE A 75 -13.95 7.78 -0.06
N TYR A 76 -14.78 6.86 0.41
CA TYR A 76 -15.56 7.07 1.62
C TYR A 76 -14.70 7.18 2.89
N ASN A 77 -14.95 8.21 3.68
CA ASN A 77 -14.33 8.43 4.99
C ASN A 77 -15.18 7.80 6.09
N TYR A 78 -15.11 6.48 6.21
CA TYR A 78 -15.87 5.74 7.22
C TYR A 78 -15.41 6.07 8.64
N ALA A 79 -16.34 5.85 9.61
CA ALA A 79 -16.06 5.90 11.04
C ALA A 79 -16.32 4.52 11.67
N GLY A 80 -15.74 4.29 12.85
CA GLY A 80 -15.94 3.06 13.61
C GLY A 80 -14.82 2.06 13.45
N ILE A 81 -15.10 0.79 13.78
CA ILE A 81 -14.15 -0.31 13.73
C ILE A 81 -14.54 -1.20 12.55
N HIS A 82 -13.65 -1.36 11.57
CA HIS A 82 -13.91 -2.11 10.35
C HIS A 82 -13.02 -3.35 10.19
N ARG A 83 -12.08 -3.57 11.11
CA ARG A 83 -11.18 -4.73 11.16
C ARG A 83 -11.26 -5.43 12.50
N PRO A 84 -10.77 -6.69 12.62
CA PRO A 84 -10.84 -7.45 13.86
C PRO A 84 -10.21 -6.76 15.07
N VAL A 85 -10.75 -7.04 16.25
CA VAL A 85 -10.19 -6.63 17.55
C VAL A 85 -9.88 -7.90 18.34
N TRP A 86 -8.62 -8.04 18.75
CA TRP A 86 -8.12 -9.21 19.43
C TRP A 86 -7.77 -8.93 20.89
N LEU A 87 -8.09 -9.84 21.78
CA LEU A 87 -7.52 -9.90 23.12
C LEU A 87 -6.51 -11.05 23.15
N MET A 88 -5.24 -10.72 23.25
CA MET A 88 -4.17 -11.71 23.20
C MET A 88 -3.57 -11.93 24.59
N ALA A 89 -3.42 -13.20 24.98
CA ALA A 89 -2.61 -13.61 26.12
C ALA A 89 -1.23 -14.00 25.62
N LEU A 90 -0.23 -13.20 25.95
CA LEU A 90 1.13 -13.35 25.44
C LEU A 90 2.07 -13.83 26.55
N PRO A 91 3.09 -14.66 26.25
CA PRO A 91 4.16 -15.00 27.18
C PRO A 91 4.89 -13.76 27.69
N LYS A 92 5.47 -13.83 28.89
CA LYS A 92 6.25 -12.73 29.47
C LYS A 92 7.48 -12.42 28.60
N GLU A 93 8.22 -13.45 28.24
CA GLU A 93 9.26 -13.38 27.24
C GLU A 93 8.72 -13.95 25.94
N ARG A 94 8.84 -13.18 24.86
CA ARG A 94 8.25 -13.52 23.59
C ARG A 94 8.99 -12.91 22.41
N VAL A 95 8.70 -13.44 21.24
CA VAL A 95 9.05 -12.80 19.95
C VAL A 95 8.25 -11.51 19.81
N LEU A 96 8.93 -10.39 19.56
CA LEU A 96 8.33 -9.09 19.32
C LEU A 96 8.22 -8.80 17.84
N ASP A 97 9.22 -9.21 17.05
CA ASP A 97 9.31 -8.96 15.63
C ASP A 97 10.30 -9.93 14.98
N TYR A 98 10.15 -10.15 13.69
CA TYR A 98 11.17 -10.81 12.89
C TYR A 98 11.23 -10.23 11.48
N SER A 99 12.34 -10.47 10.80
CA SER A 99 12.48 -10.12 9.39
C SER A 99 13.29 -11.15 8.64
N THR A 100 12.99 -11.31 7.35
CA THR A 100 13.67 -12.22 6.44
C THR A 100 14.20 -11.52 5.21
N ARG A 101 15.34 -12.00 4.69
CA ARG A 101 15.89 -11.61 3.41
C ARG A 101 16.34 -12.84 2.64
N TYR A 102 16.00 -12.89 1.37
CA TYR A 102 16.20 -14.06 0.53
C TYR A 102 17.34 -13.84 -0.47
N ARG A 103 18.13 -14.89 -0.69
CA ARG A 103 19.15 -14.96 -1.72
C ARG A 103 19.06 -16.33 -2.41
N LEU A 104 18.83 -16.33 -3.72
CA LEU A 104 18.83 -17.56 -4.50
C LEU A 104 20.25 -18.02 -4.78
N THR A 105 20.48 -19.33 -4.72
CA THR A 105 21.76 -19.97 -5.01
C THR A 105 21.58 -21.04 -6.10
N GLU A 106 22.66 -21.55 -6.67
CA GLU A 106 22.60 -22.63 -7.67
C GLU A 106 21.91 -23.89 -7.15
N THR A 107 21.96 -24.14 -5.85
CA THR A 107 21.45 -25.37 -5.22
C THR A 107 20.18 -25.16 -4.38
N GLY A 108 19.64 -23.92 -4.34
CA GLY A 108 18.46 -23.63 -3.52
C GLY A 108 18.36 -22.17 -3.12
N ALA A 109 18.22 -21.90 -1.82
CA ALA A 109 18.12 -20.53 -1.30
C ALA A 109 18.76 -20.40 0.09
N GLU A 110 19.18 -19.20 0.39
CA GLU A 110 19.60 -18.76 1.72
C GLU A 110 18.62 -17.69 2.23
N ILE A 111 18.20 -17.83 3.49
CA ILE A 111 17.28 -16.92 4.17
C ILE A 111 18.01 -16.33 5.37
N ASP A 112 18.50 -15.10 5.22
CA ASP A 112 19.02 -14.36 6.36
C ASP A 112 17.83 -13.89 7.21
N TYR A 113 17.88 -14.10 8.52
CA TYR A 113 16.83 -13.69 9.44
C TYR A 113 17.37 -12.86 10.61
N THR A 114 16.49 -12.02 11.13
CA THR A 114 16.67 -11.30 12.40
C THR A 114 15.41 -11.45 13.22
N VAL A 115 15.54 -11.82 14.49
CA VAL A 115 14.44 -11.94 15.46
C VAL A 115 14.68 -10.95 16.59
N THR A 116 13.65 -10.21 16.97
CA THR A 116 13.66 -9.33 18.14
C THR A 116 12.82 -9.95 19.25
N THR A 117 13.38 -10.08 20.44
CA THR A 117 12.69 -10.57 21.64
C THR A 117 12.75 -9.53 22.75
N ASN A 118 11.89 -9.67 23.75
CA ASN A 118 11.94 -8.83 24.97
C ASN A 118 12.71 -9.47 26.13
N GLY A 119 13.44 -10.56 25.87
CA GLY A 119 14.25 -11.26 26.86
C GLY A 119 15.58 -11.72 26.31
N THR A 120 16.25 -12.63 27.00
CA THR A 120 17.61 -13.10 26.69
C THR A 120 17.73 -14.61 26.53
N HIS A 121 16.63 -15.34 26.60
CA HIS A 121 16.64 -16.78 26.42
C HIS A 121 17.06 -17.19 24.98
N PRO A 122 17.64 -18.37 24.80
CA PRO A 122 18.04 -18.88 23.49
C PRO A 122 16.87 -18.96 22.50
N VAL A 123 17.14 -18.60 21.26
CA VAL A 123 16.18 -18.64 20.15
C VAL A 123 16.60 -19.72 19.16
N THR A 124 15.62 -20.50 18.67
CA THR A 124 15.78 -21.36 17.49
C THR A 124 14.82 -20.91 16.40
N VAL A 125 15.28 -20.98 15.14
CA VAL A 125 14.49 -20.68 13.96
C VAL A 125 14.52 -21.90 13.05
N GLU A 126 13.36 -22.45 12.77
CA GLU A 126 13.18 -23.66 11.97
C GLU A 126 12.28 -23.38 10.78
N LEU A 127 12.55 -24.04 9.67
CA LEU A 127 11.74 -23.96 8.45
C LEU A 127 11.22 -25.33 8.07
N TYR A 128 9.93 -25.42 7.80
CA TYR A 128 9.26 -26.66 7.46
C TYR A 128 8.63 -26.61 6.05
N ASP A 129 8.79 -27.72 5.32
CA ASP A 129 8.04 -28.06 4.11
C ASP A 129 6.98 -29.09 4.48
N GLY A 130 5.77 -28.61 4.78
CA GLY A 130 4.74 -29.41 5.44
C GLY A 130 5.21 -29.92 6.81
N THR A 131 5.34 -31.23 6.97
CA THR A 131 5.81 -31.83 8.23
C THR A 131 7.33 -32.04 8.29
N THR A 132 8.05 -31.74 7.22
CA THR A 132 9.49 -32.00 7.13
C THR A 132 10.29 -30.73 7.43
N ARG A 133 11.13 -30.78 8.48
CA ARG A 133 12.06 -29.69 8.75
C ARG A 133 13.16 -29.67 7.68
N VAL A 134 13.26 -28.58 6.92
CA VAL A 134 14.21 -28.40 5.80
C VAL A 134 15.41 -27.54 6.14
N ALA A 135 15.30 -26.71 7.18
CA ALA A 135 16.41 -25.91 7.69
C ALA A 135 16.21 -25.57 9.18
N GLU A 136 17.32 -25.32 9.87
CA GLU A 136 17.36 -24.89 11.28
C GLU A 136 18.55 -23.99 11.53
N SER A 137 18.39 -23.02 12.43
CA SER A 137 19.47 -22.15 12.90
C SER A 137 19.17 -21.74 14.35
N SER A 138 20.19 -21.31 15.09
CA SER A 138 20.07 -20.85 16.47
C SER A 138 20.58 -19.42 16.61
N GLY A 139 19.97 -18.66 17.50
CA GLY A 139 20.27 -17.26 17.77
C GLY A 139 19.24 -16.32 17.20
N THR A 140 19.33 -15.06 17.61
CA THR A 140 18.43 -13.98 17.15
C THR A 140 18.77 -13.46 15.75
N THR A 141 19.91 -13.86 15.20
CA THR A 141 20.32 -13.59 13.81
C THR A 141 21.00 -14.83 13.26
N GLY A 142 20.78 -15.12 11.98
CA GLY A 142 21.39 -16.27 11.32
C GLY A 142 20.96 -16.41 9.87
N THR A 143 21.35 -17.52 9.27
CA THR A 143 20.99 -17.89 7.90
C THR A 143 20.45 -19.31 7.87
N LEU A 144 19.26 -19.51 7.30
CA LEU A 144 18.71 -20.81 6.97
C LEU A 144 19.11 -21.16 5.54
N VAL A 145 19.70 -22.36 5.34
CA VAL A 145 20.10 -22.85 4.01
C VAL A 145 19.09 -23.90 3.56
N VAL A 146 18.36 -23.61 2.50
CA VAL A 146 17.30 -24.48 1.97
C VAL A 146 17.77 -25.06 0.64
N LYS A 147 18.09 -26.37 0.64
CA LYS A 147 18.47 -27.08 -0.59
C LYS A 147 17.23 -27.37 -1.44
N ASN A 148 17.34 -27.23 -2.76
CA ASN A 148 16.24 -27.45 -3.71
C ASN A 148 14.98 -26.66 -3.32
N ALA A 149 15.14 -25.39 -2.91
CA ALA A 149 14.06 -24.53 -2.47
C ALA A 149 12.96 -24.41 -3.54
N LYS A 150 11.71 -24.62 -3.14
CA LYS A 150 10.54 -24.32 -3.95
C LYS A 150 10.26 -22.82 -3.83
N LEU A 151 10.25 -22.13 -4.96
CA LEU A 151 10.13 -20.68 -4.96
C LEU A 151 8.66 -20.26 -5.00
N TRP A 152 8.37 -19.19 -4.29
CA TRP A 152 7.11 -18.49 -4.42
C TRP A 152 7.07 -17.74 -5.76
N ASN A 153 5.96 -17.87 -6.50
CA ASN A 153 5.81 -17.27 -7.81
C ASN A 153 4.35 -16.87 -8.09
N VAL A 154 4.14 -16.07 -9.13
CA VAL A 154 2.80 -15.65 -9.60
C VAL A 154 1.95 -16.88 -9.89
N HIS A 155 0.76 -16.95 -9.28
CA HIS A 155 -0.23 -18.03 -9.39
C HIS A 155 0.33 -19.45 -9.16
N ALA A 156 1.55 -19.53 -8.63
CA ALA A 156 2.23 -20.75 -8.24
C ALA A 156 2.94 -20.51 -6.90
N ALA A 157 2.18 -19.99 -5.97
CA ALA A 157 2.65 -19.68 -4.62
C ALA A 157 3.08 -20.94 -3.88
N TYR A 158 4.28 -20.90 -3.32
CA TYR A 158 4.75 -21.92 -2.40
C TYR A 158 5.18 -21.29 -1.09
N LEU A 159 4.58 -21.74 0.01
CA LEU A 159 4.81 -21.21 1.34
C LEU A 159 5.42 -22.30 2.24
N TYR A 160 6.42 -21.91 3.00
CA TYR A 160 7.03 -22.69 4.07
C TYR A 160 6.52 -22.22 5.42
N ASP A 161 6.43 -23.11 6.39
CA ASP A 161 6.12 -22.76 7.76
C ASP A 161 7.42 -22.38 8.48
N LEU A 162 7.53 -21.13 8.89
CA LEU A 162 8.61 -20.61 9.73
C LEU A 162 8.20 -20.71 11.18
N VAL A 163 9.03 -21.36 11.99
CA VAL A 163 8.80 -21.54 13.43
C VAL A 163 9.94 -20.92 14.21
N ILE A 164 9.63 -19.94 15.05
CA ILE A 164 10.59 -19.28 15.94
C ILE A 164 10.24 -19.68 17.37
N ARG A 165 11.20 -20.27 18.12
CA ARG A 165 10.99 -20.67 19.50
C ARG A 165 11.99 -20.00 20.43
N ILE A 166 11.51 -19.63 21.61
CA ILE A 166 12.33 -19.17 22.74
C ILE A 166 12.36 -20.29 23.78
N HIS A 167 13.55 -20.61 24.30
CA HIS A 167 13.76 -21.77 25.17
C HIS A 167 14.29 -21.37 26.55
N GLU A 168 13.66 -21.83 27.61
CA GLU A 168 14.19 -21.83 28.97
C GLU A 168 14.63 -23.26 29.35
N GLY A 169 15.92 -23.53 29.24
CA GLY A 169 16.44 -24.91 29.35
C GLY A 169 15.87 -25.80 28.23
N SER A 170 15.11 -26.85 28.62
CA SER A 170 14.44 -27.74 27.66
C SER A 170 12.99 -27.34 27.33
N ALA A 171 12.45 -26.35 28.04
CA ALA A 171 11.09 -25.91 27.85
C ALA A 171 11.01 -24.81 26.76
N VAL A 172 9.95 -24.84 25.93
CA VAL A 172 9.59 -23.75 25.01
C VAL A 172 8.71 -22.77 25.79
N VAL A 173 9.15 -21.52 25.90
CA VAL A 173 8.43 -20.45 26.62
C VAL A 173 7.60 -19.58 25.68
N ASP A 174 8.01 -19.50 24.40
CA ASP A 174 7.23 -18.88 23.33
C ASP A 174 7.47 -19.58 22.01
N GLU A 175 6.42 -19.65 21.19
CA GLU A 175 6.46 -20.18 19.84
C GLU A 175 5.69 -19.24 18.92
N TYR A 176 6.37 -18.74 17.89
CA TYR A 176 5.79 -17.90 16.85
C TYR A 176 5.82 -18.63 15.51
N LEU A 177 4.66 -18.69 14.87
CA LEU A 177 4.45 -19.38 13.60
C LEU A 177 4.07 -18.38 12.53
N ASP A 178 4.72 -18.47 11.37
CA ASP A 178 4.34 -17.70 10.19
C ASP A 178 4.60 -18.49 8.91
N ARG A 179 4.01 -18.05 7.81
CA ARG A 179 4.17 -18.68 6.49
C ARG A 179 4.95 -17.74 5.57
N ILE A 180 6.11 -18.17 5.11
CA ILE A 180 6.98 -17.37 4.27
C ILE A 180 7.13 -17.96 2.86
N GLY A 181 7.22 -17.09 1.86
CA GLY A 181 7.51 -17.47 0.49
C GLY A 181 8.93 -17.07 0.07
N ILE A 182 9.73 -18.03 -0.37
CA ILE A 182 11.09 -17.76 -0.82
C ILE A 182 11.06 -17.18 -2.23
N ARG A 183 11.42 -15.89 -2.35
CA ARG A 183 11.50 -15.20 -3.64
C ARG A 183 12.48 -14.04 -3.59
N THR A 184 12.94 -13.59 -4.78
CA THR A 184 13.62 -12.31 -4.98
C THR A 184 12.80 -11.44 -5.93
N PHE A 185 12.79 -10.12 -5.69
CA PHE A 185 12.20 -9.13 -6.60
C PHE A 185 13.15 -7.95 -6.75
N GLU A 186 13.48 -7.60 -7.97
CA GLU A 186 14.45 -6.54 -8.27
C GLU A 186 14.14 -5.82 -9.58
N ILE A 187 14.73 -4.64 -9.74
CA ILE A 187 14.77 -3.92 -11.02
C ILE A 187 16.15 -4.09 -11.61
N ARG A 188 16.22 -4.63 -12.84
CA ARG A 188 17.47 -4.78 -13.59
C ARG A 188 17.25 -4.45 -15.07
N HIS A 189 18.09 -3.58 -15.61
CA HIS A 189 18.02 -3.15 -17.03
C HIS A 189 16.61 -2.62 -17.43
N GLY A 190 15.99 -1.82 -16.56
CA GLY A 190 14.66 -1.24 -16.81
C GLY A 190 13.49 -2.22 -16.75
N ARG A 191 13.70 -3.44 -16.22
CA ARG A 191 12.66 -4.47 -16.09
C ARG A 191 12.52 -4.95 -14.66
N PHE A 192 11.31 -5.35 -14.30
CA PHE A 192 11.06 -6.09 -13.07
C PHE A 192 11.42 -7.56 -13.25
N LEU A 193 12.15 -8.10 -12.28
CA LEU A 193 12.52 -9.51 -12.23
C LEU A 193 11.97 -10.15 -10.97
N LEU A 194 11.24 -11.24 -11.13
CA LEU A 194 10.82 -12.15 -10.05
C LEU A 194 11.66 -13.42 -10.18
N ASN A 195 12.40 -13.75 -9.12
CA ASN A 195 13.32 -14.91 -9.12
C ASN A 195 14.31 -14.91 -10.29
N GLY A 196 14.79 -13.72 -10.66
CA GLY A 196 15.74 -13.52 -11.76
C GLY A 196 15.10 -13.56 -13.17
N SER A 197 13.80 -13.86 -13.29
CA SER A 197 13.09 -13.90 -14.57
C SER A 197 12.24 -12.63 -14.77
N PRO A 198 12.19 -12.08 -15.98
CA PRO A 198 11.35 -10.93 -16.27
C PRO A 198 9.85 -11.21 -15.97
N VAL A 199 9.20 -10.28 -15.31
CA VAL A 199 7.77 -10.31 -15.07
C VAL A 199 7.14 -8.99 -15.51
N TYR A 200 6.10 -9.10 -16.36
CA TYR A 200 5.25 -7.96 -16.71
C TYR A 200 4.03 -7.96 -15.77
N LEU A 201 3.80 -6.84 -15.10
CA LEU A 201 2.72 -6.72 -14.13
C LEU A 201 1.43 -6.30 -14.83
N ARG A 202 0.31 -6.97 -14.51
CA ARG A 202 -1.04 -6.69 -15.03
C ARG A 202 -2.03 -6.75 -13.89
N GLY A 203 -2.92 -5.77 -13.80
CA GLY A 203 -3.90 -5.84 -12.72
C GLY A 203 -4.71 -4.58 -12.51
N PHE A 204 -4.98 -4.29 -11.25
CA PHE A 204 -5.93 -3.25 -10.85
C PHE A 204 -5.42 -2.40 -9.70
N GLY A 205 -5.82 -1.12 -9.68
CA GLY A 205 -6.01 -0.37 -8.46
C GLY A 205 -7.28 -0.90 -7.79
N ARG A 206 -7.19 -1.39 -6.57
CA ARG A 206 -8.31 -1.99 -5.86
C ARG A 206 -8.69 -1.14 -4.65
N HIS A 207 -9.94 -1.22 -4.20
CA HIS A 207 -10.41 -0.73 -2.89
C HIS A 207 -10.95 -1.89 -2.04
N GLU A 208 -11.08 -1.69 -0.71
CA GLU A 208 -11.66 -2.68 0.19
C GLU A 208 -13.18 -2.59 0.29
N ASP A 209 -13.78 -1.55 -0.29
CA ASP A 209 -15.22 -1.29 -0.16
C ASP A 209 -16.06 -2.35 -0.90
N ALA A 210 -17.16 -2.73 -0.30
CA ALA A 210 -18.18 -3.60 -0.88
C ALA A 210 -19.58 -3.03 -0.62
N ASP A 211 -20.51 -3.24 -1.56
CA ASP A 211 -21.86 -2.64 -1.57
C ASP A 211 -22.62 -2.78 -0.24
N ILE A 212 -22.54 -3.96 0.39
CA ILE A 212 -23.34 -4.24 1.59
C ILE A 212 -22.57 -3.90 2.87
N ARG A 213 -21.25 -4.02 2.84
CA ARG A 213 -20.42 -3.95 4.04
C ARG A 213 -19.59 -2.68 4.16
N GLY A 214 -19.61 -1.82 3.15
CA GLY A 214 -18.68 -0.71 3.07
C GLY A 214 -17.26 -1.23 3.16
N ARG A 215 -16.45 -0.70 4.09
CA ARG A 215 -15.07 -1.15 4.31
C ARG A 215 -14.94 -2.28 5.35
N GLY A 216 -16.05 -2.81 5.85
CA GLY A 216 -16.00 -3.96 6.75
C GLY A 216 -15.39 -5.19 6.04
N LEU A 217 -14.46 -5.89 6.70
CA LEU A 217 -13.78 -7.04 6.11
C LEU A 217 -14.78 -8.10 5.63
N ASP A 218 -14.73 -8.41 4.34
CA ASP A 218 -15.58 -9.41 3.67
C ASP A 218 -14.71 -10.36 2.81
N LEU A 219 -14.16 -11.38 3.44
CA LEU A 219 -13.27 -12.34 2.78
C LEU A 219 -13.92 -13.07 1.58
N PRO A 220 -15.21 -13.46 1.61
CA PRO A 220 -15.86 -14.01 0.41
C PRO A 220 -15.84 -13.07 -0.79
N THR A 221 -16.09 -11.77 -0.60
CA THR A 221 -15.99 -10.77 -1.68
C THR A 221 -14.55 -10.63 -2.16
N VAL A 222 -13.59 -10.55 -1.24
CA VAL A 222 -12.15 -10.50 -1.59
C VAL A 222 -11.74 -11.73 -2.40
N LYS A 223 -12.16 -12.94 -1.99
CA LYS A 223 -11.87 -14.17 -2.73
C LYS A 223 -12.47 -14.15 -4.14
N ARG A 224 -13.70 -13.65 -4.29
CA ARG A 224 -14.32 -13.46 -5.59
C ARG A 224 -13.52 -12.50 -6.47
N ASP A 225 -13.07 -11.38 -5.95
CA ASP A 225 -12.21 -10.42 -6.66
C ASP A 225 -10.94 -11.10 -7.17
N PHE A 226 -10.29 -11.91 -6.34
CA PHE A 226 -9.07 -12.64 -6.71
C PHE A 226 -9.32 -13.64 -7.82
N GLU A 227 -10.44 -14.40 -7.77
CA GLU A 227 -10.81 -15.32 -8.85
C GLU A 227 -11.12 -14.58 -10.15
N LEU A 228 -11.80 -13.42 -10.09
CA LEU A 228 -12.05 -12.60 -11.27
C LEU A 228 -10.74 -12.06 -11.86
N MET A 229 -9.83 -11.57 -11.02
CA MET A 229 -8.53 -11.11 -11.45
C MET A 229 -7.72 -12.24 -12.12
N LYS A 230 -7.71 -13.45 -11.58
CA LYS A 230 -7.08 -14.61 -12.22
C LYS A 230 -7.71 -14.93 -13.57
N TRP A 231 -9.04 -14.92 -13.63
CA TRP A 231 -9.80 -15.24 -14.84
C TRP A 231 -9.43 -14.34 -16.02
N ILE A 232 -9.19 -13.04 -15.75
CA ILE A 232 -8.78 -12.10 -16.80
C ILE A 232 -7.25 -11.99 -16.97
N GLY A 233 -6.45 -12.81 -16.26
CA GLY A 233 -5.00 -12.87 -16.38
C GLY A 233 -4.24 -11.79 -15.61
N ALA A 234 -4.87 -11.15 -14.63
CA ALA A 234 -4.18 -10.22 -13.72
C ALA A 234 -3.28 -11.00 -12.75
N ASN A 235 -2.13 -10.42 -12.41
CA ASN A 235 -1.14 -10.97 -11.49
C ASN A 235 -0.72 -10.01 -10.39
N CYS A 236 -1.22 -8.78 -10.41
CA CYS A 236 -0.83 -7.73 -9.50
C CYS A 236 -2.01 -6.83 -9.13
N PHE A 237 -1.97 -6.24 -7.95
CA PHE A 237 -2.83 -5.11 -7.60
C PHE A 237 -2.09 -4.10 -6.72
N ARG A 238 -2.58 -2.87 -6.71
CA ARG A 238 -2.16 -1.83 -5.77
C ARG A 238 -3.21 -1.69 -4.68
N THR A 239 -2.76 -1.54 -3.44
CA THR A 239 -3.64 -1.27 -2.30
C THR A 239 -4.06 0.20 -2.28
N SER A 240 -4.82 0.62 -3.31
CA SER A 240 -5.29 2.01 -3.42
C SER A 240 -6.31 2.32 -2.32
N HIS A 241 -6.15 3.33 -1.50
CA HIS A 241 -4.99 4.21 -1.31
C HIS A 241 -4.55 4.12 0.14
N TYR A 242 -4.48 2.92 0.69
CA TYR A 242 -4.21 2.62 2.10
C TYR A 242 -3.85 1.14 2.30
N PRO A 243 -3.10 0.79 3.35
CA PRO A 243 -2.84 -0.60 3.68
C PRO A 243 -4.15 -1.35 3.97
N TYR A 244 -4.35 -2.50 3.34
CA TYR A 244 -5.54 -3.32 3.50
C TYR A 244 -5.50 -4.16 4.78
N ALA A 245 -6.58 -4.91 5.05
CA ALA A 245 -6.61 -5.88 6.12
C ALA A 245 -5.54 -6.96 5.86
N GLU A 246 -4.87 -7.42 6.92
CA GLU A 246 -3.77 -8.38 6.85
C GLU A 246 -4.19 -9.70 6.17
N GLU A 247 -5.43 -10.11 6.37
CA GLU A 247 -6.01 -11.31 5.74
C GLU A 247 -6.00 -11.23 4.20
N ILE A 248 -6.00 -10.02 3.61
CA ILE A 248 -5.90 -9.84 2.16
C ILE A 248 -4.47 -10.11 1.68
N TYR A 249 -3.45 -9.71 2.44
CA TYR A 249 -2.06 -10.03 2.13
C TYR A 249 -1.79 -11.53 2.28
N GLN A 250 -2.30 -12.16 3.33
CA GLN A 250 -2.23 -13.61 3.53
C GLN A 250 -2.86 -14.35 2.35
N MET A 251 -4.05 -13.90 1.89
CA MET A 251 -4.70 -14.48 0.71
C MET A 251 -3.86 -14.26 -0.56
N ALA A 252 -3.23 -13.11 -0.74
CA ALA A 252 -2.35 -12.83 -1.87
C ALA A 252 -1.07 -13.69 -1.83
N ASP A 253 -0.53 -13.94 -0.63
CA ASP A 253 0.59 -14.86 -0.44
C ASP A 253 0.24 -16.29 -0.84
N GLU A 254 -0.96 -16.75 -0.51
CA GLU A 254 -1.47 -18.09 -0.85
C GLU A 254 -1.84 -18.23 -2.32
N GLU A 255 -2.36 -17.18 -2.92
CA GLU A 255 -2.88 -17.19 -4.29
C GLU A 255 -1.83 -16.80 -5.34
N GLY A 256 -0.69 -16.26 -4.92
CA GLY A 256 0.39 -15.83 -5.81
C GLY A 256 0.10 -14.51 -6.53
N PHE A 257 -0.50 -13.54 -5.85
CA PHE A 257 -0.63 -12.17 -6.36
C PHE A 257 0.51 -11.29 -5.88
N LEU A 258 0.95 -10.40 -6.77
CA LEU A 258 1.92 -9.36 -6.44
C LEU A 258 1.19 -8.11 -5.94
N ILE A 259 1.74 -7.46 -4.91
CA ILE A 259 1.15 -6.26 -4.30
C ILE A 259 2.13 -5.09 -4.39
N ILE A 260 1.65 -3.96 -4.90
CA ILE A 260 2.25 -2.65 -4.65
C ILE A 260 1.52 -2.07 -3.44
N ASP A 261 2.17 -2.06 -2.30
CA ASP A 261 1.59 -1.67 -1.03
C ASP A 261 1.69 -0.17 -0.82
N GLU A 262 0.55 0.49 -0.53
CA GLU A 262 0.46 1.95 -0.51
C GLU A 262 0.08 2.48 0.87
N VAL A 263 0.89 3.43 1.36
CA VAL A 263 0.59 4.19 2.58
C VAL A 263 -0.59 5.16 2.32
N PRO A 264 -1.44 5.49 3.33
CA PRO A 264 -2.64 6.29 3.10
C PRO A 264 -2.35 7.79 2.85
N ALA A 265 -1.32 8.09 2.06
CA ALA A 265 -0.84 9.43 1.77
C ALA A 265 -1.48 9.97 0.48
N VAL A 266 -2.75 10.27 0.54
CA VAL A 266 -3.58 10.84 -0.53
C VAL A 266 -4.24 12.15 -0.08
N GLY A 267 -4.58 13.01 -1.06
CA GLY A 267 -5.13 14.33 -0.80
C GLY A 267 -4.06 15.41 -0.57
N PHE A 268 -2.82 15.14 -0.95
CA PHE A 268 -1.70 16.08 -0.80
C PHE A 268 -1.63 17.05 -1.99
N MET A 269 -2.78 17.66 -2.27
CA MET A 269 -2.95 18.66 -3.32
C MET A 269 -3.79 19.83 -2.79
N GLN A 270 -3.76 20.93 -3.50
CA GLN A 270 -4.64 22.04 -3.15
C GLN A 270 -6.10 21.69 -3.46
N SER A 271 -7.02 22.23 -2.65
CA SER A 271 -8.44 22.02 -2.86
C SER A 271 -8.91 22.47 -4.25
N THR A 272 -10.04 21.93 -4.72
CA THR A 272 -10.66 22.30 -6.01
C THR A 272 -10.88 23.83 -6.16
N ALA A 273 -11.14 24.53 -5.06
CA ALA A 273 -11.28 25.99 -5.04
C ALA A 273 -9.97 26.70 -5.45
N ASN A 274 -8.82 26.17 -5.05
CA ASN A 274 -7.53 26.71 -5.42
C ASN A 274 -7.17 26.40 -6.88
N PHE A 275 -7.58 25.24 -7.39
CA PHE A 275 -7.47 24.89 -8.79
C PHE A 275 -8.25 25.86 -9.69
N LEU A 276 -9.49 26.18 -9.31
CA LEU A 276 -10.32 27.15 -10.03
C LEU A 276 -9.72 28.58 -9.97
N ALA A 277 -9.21 28.99 -8.82
CA ALA A 277 -8.56 30.30 -8.66
C ALA A 277 -7.27 30.42 -9.50
N ALA A 278 -6.48 29.35 -9.61
CA ALA A 278 -5.30 29.30 -10.48
C ALA A 278 -5.66 29.44 -11.96
N ASN A 279 -6.75 28.79 -12.41
CA ASN A 279 -7.26 28.92 -13.76
C ASN A 279 -7.82 30.31 -14.10
N GLN A 280 -8.18 31.09 -13.08
CA GLN A 280 -8.63 32.49 -13.22
C GLN A 280 -7.51 33.52 -13.18
N GLY A 281 -6.24 33.09 -13.12
CA GLY A 281 -5.07 33.98 -13.10
C GLY A 281 -4.86 34.71 -11.75
N ASN A 282 -5.50 34.28 -10.69
CA ASN A 282 -5.38 34.88 -9.37
C ASN A 282 -4.14 34.36 -8.62
N GLY A 283 -3.03 35.08 -8.75
CA GLY A 283 -1.87 35.05 -7.86
C GLY A 283 -1.12 33.70 -7.71
N ARG A 284 0.14 33.75 -7.30
CA ARG A 284 0.93 32.57 -6.92
C ARG A 284 0.33 31.98 -5.66
N GLN A 285 -0.27 30.81 -5.78
CA GLN A 285 -0.79 30.07 -4.64
C GLN A 285 0.35 29.31 -3.94
N GLN A 286 0.29 29.28 -2.61
CA GLN A 286 1.21 28.49 -1.80
C GLN A 286 1.07 27.00 -2.14
N GLY A 287 2.17 26.32 -2.45
CA GLY A 287 2.19 24.90 -2.71
C GLY A 287 1.80 24.07 -1.48
N PHE A 288 1.29 22.85 -1.68
CA PHE A 288 0.85 22.00 -0.58
C PHE A 288 1.97 21.76 0.44
N PHE A 289 3.19 21.51 -0.03
CA PHE A 289 4.35 21.24 0.83
C PHE A 289 5.05 22.50 1.36
N GLU A 290 4.50 23.68 1.12
CA GLU A 290 4.97 24.96 1.65
C GLU A 290 4.14 25.45 2.87
N LYS A 291 3.13 24.67 3.29
CA LYS A 291 2.24 25.01 4.41
C LYS A 291 2.93 24.85 5.76
N GLU A 292 2.50 25.63 6.74
CA GLU A 292 2.96 25.52 8.14
C GLU A 292 2.64 24.13 8.75
N THR A 293 1.63 23.43 8.25
CA THR A 293 1.23 22.09 8.70
C THR A 293 2.15 20.98 8.17
N THR A 294 2.98 21.24 7.15
CA THR A 294 3.84 20.26 6.50
C THR A 294 4.78 19.48 7.44
N PRO A 295 5.45 20.09 8.44
CA PRO A 295 6.30 19.32 9.35
C PRO A 295 5.52 18.31 10.21
N ALA A 296 4.31 18.66 10.67
CA ALA A 296 3.45 17.77 11.43
C ALA A 296 2.92 16.61 10.53
N LEU A 297 2.50 16.94 9.30
CA LEU A 297 2.11 15.94 8.30
C LEU A 297 3.26 14.97 8.01
N LEU A 298 4.49 15.46 7.79
CA LEU A 298 5.66 14.61 7.54
C LEU A 298 5.97 13.67 8.71
N LYS A 299 5.78 14.14 9.95
CA LYS A 299 5.92 13.30 11.15
C LYS A 299 4.92 12.14 11.13
N ASN A 300 3.64 12.44 10.90
CA ASN A 300 2.58 11.42 10.85
C ASN A 300 2.76 10.47 9.67
N HIS A 301 3.20 10.99 8.52
CA HIS A 301 3.50 10.16 7.35
C HIS A 301 4.64 9.18 7.63
N LYS A 302 5.72 9.62 8.28
CA LYS A 302 6.82 8.73 8.67
C LYS A 302 6.35 7.65 9.63
N ALA A 303 5.45 7.96 10.57
CA ALA A 303 4.88 6.97 11.48
C ALA A 303 4.06 5.92 10.71
N ALA A 304 3.10 6.36 9.89
CA ALA A 304 2.27 5.45 9.08
C ALA A 304 3.11 4.58 8.12
N LEU A 305 4.16 5.15 7.50
CA LEU A 305 5.08 4.41 6.64
C LEU A 305 5.89 3.36 7.43
N THR A 306 6.28 3.69 8.65
CA THR A 306 6.97 2.74 9.54
C THR A 306 6.05 1.59 9.90
N ASP A 307 4.85 1.88 10.36
CA ASP A 307 3.87 0.88 10.79
C ASP A 307 3.46 -0.05 9.63
N MET A 308 3.29 0.49 8.41
CA MET A 308 3.01 -0.29 7.20
C MET A 308 4.15 -1.25 6.87
N ILE A 309 5.39 -0.74 6.78
CA ILE A 309 6.53 -1.59 6.43
C ILE A 309 6.79 -2.63 7.53
N ASP A 310 6.68 -2.26 8.80
CA ASP A 310 6.87 -3.18 9.92
C ASP A 310 5.85 -4.32 9.91
N ARG A 311 4.60 -4.05 9.57
CA ARG A 311 3.55 -5.06 9.43
C ARG A 311 3.79 -5.96 8.22
N ASP A 312 4.08 -5.36 7.04
CA ASP A 312 3.95 -6.06 5.76
C ASP A 312 5.30 -6.54 5.16
N LYS A 313 6.42 -6.28 5.86
CA LYS A 313 7.78 -6.58 5.36
C LYS A 313 8.05 -8.06 5.07
N ASN A 314 7.32 -8.99 5.69
CA ASN A 314 7.55 -10.43 5.50
C ASN A 314 6.63 -11.09 4.46
N HIS A 315 5.58 -10.41 3.99
CA HIS A 315 4.69 -10.92 2.95
C HIS A 315 5.43 -11.11 1.61
N PRO A 316 5.47 -12.33 1.03
CA PRO A 316 6.08 -12.55 -0.28
C PRO A 316 5.32 -11.88 -1.41
N SER A 317 4.02 -11.64 -1.28
CA SER A 317 3.19 -10.91 -2.22
C SER A 317 3.62 -9.45 -2.40
N VAL A 318 4.07 -8.78 -1.34
CA VAL A 318 4.49 -7.37 -1.37
C VAL A 318 5.82 -7.23 -2.10
N ILE A 319 5.82 -6.56 -3.26
CA ILE A 319 6.99 -6.39 -4.13
C ILE A 319 7.53 -4.97 -4.18
N ALA A 320 6.73 -3.98 -3.83
CA ALA A 320 7.12 -2.57 -3.87
C ALA A 320 6.31 -1.75 -2.87
N TRP A 321 6.86 -0.59 -2.49
CA TRP A 321 6.22 0.39 -1.61
C TRP A 321 5.84 1.63 -2.39
N SER A 322 4.56 2.01 -2.36
CA SER A 322 4.04 3.27 -2.88
C SER A 322 3.88 4.27 -1.74
N LEU A 323 4.64 5.35 -1.79
CA LEU A 323 4.78 6.27 -0.66
C LEU A 323 3.80 7.44 -0.66
N LEU A 324 3.18 7.76 -1.80
CA LEU A 324 2.16 8.80 -1.96
C LEU A 324 1.30 8.52 -3.20
N ASN A 325 0.03 8.90 -3.13
CA ASN A 325 -0.82 8.97 -4.30
C ASN A 325 -1.10 10.43 -4.68
N GLU A 326 -0.82 10.77 -5.93
CA GLU A 326 -1.14 12.04 -6.58
C GLU A 326 -0.79 13.32 -5.79
N PRO A 327 0.39 13.41 -5.16
CA PRO A 327 0.78 14.62 -4.47
C PRO A 327 1.05 15.76 -5.46
N GLN A 328 0.91 17.00 -5.00
CA GLN A 328 1.32 18.18 -5.77
C GLN A 328 2.85 18.25 -5.91
N CYS A 329 3.42 17.31 -6.66
CA CYS A 329 4.88 17.13 -6.78
C CYS A 329 5.59 18.21 -7.63
N THR A 330 4.86 19.20 -8.12
CA THR A 330 5.41 20.37 -8.82
C THR A 330 5.71 21.54 -7.90
N SER A 331 5.19 21.53 -6.65
CA SER A 331 5.37 22.62 -5.69
C SER A 331 6.79 22.71 -5.15
N ALA A 332 7.17 23.88 -4.64
CA ALA A 332 8.33 24.01 -3.79
C ALA A 332 8.12 23.19 -2.50
N GLY A 333 9.21 22.74 -1.85
CA GLY A 333 9.13 21.87 -0.67
C GLY A 333 8.89 20.38 -0.99
N THR A 334 8.58 20.00 -2.25
CA THR A 334 8.38 18.60 -2.63
C THR A 334 9.59 17.74 -2.31
N GLU A 335 10.78 18.19 -2.68
CA GLU A 335 12.01 17.40 -2.50
C GLU A 335 12.37 17.21 -1.03
N GLU A 336 12.22 18.27 -0.24
CA GLU A 336 12.45 18.26 1.21
C GLU A 336 11.47 17.33 1.92
N TYR A 337 10.25 17.21 1.41
CA TYR A 337 9.24 16.31 1.95
C TYR A 337 9.48 14.86 1.53
N PHE A 338 9.81 14.60 0.26
CA PHE A 338 9.93 13.25 -0.29
C PHE A 338 11.22 12.54 0.14
N LYS A 339 12.35 13.22 0.06
CA LYS A 339 13.66 12.62 0.36
C LYS A 339 13.67 11.81 1.67
N PRO A 340 13.26 12.37 2.84
CA PRO A 340 13.30 11.62 4.09
C PRO A 340 12.35 10.41 4.12
N LEU A 341 11.26 10.40 3.35
CA LEU A 341 10.35 9.25 3.25
C LEU A 341 10.99 8.11 2.46
N PHE A 342 11.57 8.41 1.30
CA PHE A 342 12.27 7.41 0.49
C PHE A 342 13.50 6.82 1.22
N GLU A 343 14.25 7.65 1.94
CA GLU A 343 15.36 7.17 2.78
C GLU A 343 14.87 6.30 3.94
N LEU A 344 13.73 6.66 4.58
CA LEU A 344 13.11 5.89 5.64
C LEU A 344 12.67 4.51 5.15
N ALA A 345 11.89 4.46 4.07
CA ALA A 345 11.43 3.19 3.50
C ALA A 345 12.61 2.26 3.14
N ARG A 346 13.67 2.79 2.53
CA ARG A 346 14.88 2.00 2.22
C ARG A 346 15.57 1.47 3.48
N ARG A 347 15.55 2.22 4.56
CA ARG A 347 16.18 1.79 5.83
C ARG A 347 15.36 0.71 6.52
N LEU A 348 14.03 0.85 6.54
CA LEU A 348 13.12 -0.04 7.26
C LEU A 348 12.97 -1.40 6.57
N ASP A 349 12.88 -1.45 5.24
CA ASP A 349 12.67 -2.72 4.53
C ASP A 349 13.96 -3.56 4.49
N PRO A 350 14.00 -4.74 5.13
CA PRO A 350 15.16 -5.64 5.11
C PRO A 350 15.44 -6.19 3.70
N GLN A 351 14.42 -6.37 2.88
CA GLN A 351 14.53 -6.89 1.51
C GLN A 351 14.92 -5.82 0.48
N LYS A 352 14.90 -4.52 0.87
CA LYS A 352 15.24 -3.38 0.00
C LYS A 352 14.40 -3.32 -1.29
N ARG A 353 13.11 -3.61 -1.17
CA ARG A 353 12.17 -3.58 -2.29
C ARG A 353 12.14 -2.21 -2.95
N PRO A 354 11.79 -2.15 -4.25
CA PRO A 354 11.62 -0.91 -4.97
C PRO A 354 10.56 0.00 -4.33
N ARG A 355 10.77 1.32 -4.46
CA ARG A 355 9.89 2.35 -3.90
C ARG A 355 9.47 3.30 -5.01
N THR A 356 8.22 3.74 -4.93
CA THR A 356 7.64 4.68 -5.86
C THR A 356 6.70 5.67 -5.18
N TYR A 357 6.15 6.56 -5.93
CA TYR A 357 4.94 7.31 -5.63
C TYR A 357 4.18 7.55 -6.94
N THR A 358 2.88 7.68 -6.87
CA THR A 358 2.03 7.89 -8.04
C THR A 358 2.01 9.36 -8.44
N VAL A 359 2.39 9.66 -9.68
CA VAL A 359 2.46 11.02 -10.23
C VAL A 359 1.08 11.44 -10.72
N LEU A 360 0.58 12.56 -10.18
CA LEU A 360 -0.67 13.20 -10.60
C LEU A 360 -0.67 13.54 -12.09
N MET A 361 -1.82 13.40 -12.76
CA MET A 361 -2.02 13.61 -14.19
C MET A 361 -1.52 15.00 -14.70
N THR A 362 -1.61 16.05 -13.89
CA THR A 362 -1.15 17.39 -14.24
C THR A 362 0.36 17.62 -14.06
N SER A 363 1.08 16.63 -13.53
CA SER A 363 2.53 16.70 -13.32
C SER A 363 3.26 16.00 -14.46
N LEU A 364 3.84 16.81 -15.36
CA LEU A 364 4.53 16.34 -16.55
C LEU A 364 6.00 16.00 -16.28
N PRO A 365 6.71 15.34 -17.22
CA PRO A 365 8.09 14.89 -17.05
C PRO A 365 9.07 15.98 -16.61
N ASP A 366 8.92 17.20 -17.11
CA ASP A 366 9.79 18.35 -16.84
C ASP A 366 9.41 19.12 -15.57
N THR A 367 8.20 18.93 -15.05
CA THR A 367 7.67 19.66 -13.90
C THR A 367 7.65 18.84 -12.60
N SER A 368 7.65 17.52 -12.69
CA SER A 368 7.65 16.61 -11.53
C SER A 368 8.98 16.61 -10.81
N LYS A 369 9.00 17.04 -9.54
CA LYS A 369 10.24 17.18 -8.74
C LYS A 369 10.61 15.92 -7.93
N GLY A 370 9.64 15.08 -7.60
CA GLY A 370 9.84 13.93 -6.71
C GLY A 370 10.38 12.67 -7.40
N GLN A 371 10.23 12.55 -8.72
CA GLN A 371 10.52 11.34 -9.48
C GLN A 371 11.97 10.82 -9.36
N ARG A 372 12.92 11.70 -9.05
CA ARG A 372 14.34 11.32 -8.91
C ARG A 372 14.63 10.41 -7.70
N PHE A 373 13.74 10.40 -6.70
CA PHE A 373 13.87 9.56 -5.50
C PHE A 373 13.31 8.16 -5.70
N ALA A 374 12.42 8.00 -6.70
CA ALA A 374 11.75 6.74 -6.98
C ALA A 374 12.66 5.75 -7.74
N ASP A 375 12.56 4.48 -7.39
CA ASP A 375 13.28 3.40 -8.08
C ASP A 375 12.66 3.08 -9.44
N PHE A 376 11.36 3.37 -9.60
CA PHE A 376 10.61 3.32 -10.85
C PHE A 376 9.53 4.42 -10.86
N VAL A 377 9.06 4.81 -12.03
CA VAL A 377 8.07 5.88 -12.18
C VAL A 377 6.67 5.29 -12.27
N SER A 378 5.73 5.84 -11.50
CA SER A 378 4.31 5.45 -11.50
C SER A 378 3.45 6.63 -11.91
N LEU A 379 2.58 6.42 -12.89
CA LEU A 379 1.73 7.47 -13.47
C LEU A 379 0.25 7.12 -13.34
N ASN A 380 -0.57 8.13 -13.02
CA ASN A 380 -2.01 8.12 -13.24
C ASN A 380 -2.31 8.93 -14.49
N ARG A 381 -2.87 8.30 -15.54
CA ARG A 381 -3.13 8.95 -16.82
C ARG A 381 -4.47 8.53 -17.39
N TYR A 382 -5.24 9.54 -17.79
CA TYR A 382 -6.61 9.37 -18.27
C TYR A 382 -6.83 10.09 -19.59
N TYR A 383 -5.89 9.95 -20.54
CA TYR A 383 -6.04 10.41 -21.92
C TYR A 383 -7.18 9.67 -22.60
N GLY A 384 -8.16 10.39 -23.12
CA GLY A 384 -9.39 9.81 -23.64
C GLY A 384 -10.52 9.68 -22.61
N TRP A 385 -10.30 10.13 -21.36
CA TRP A 385 -11.36 10.20 -20.34
C TRP A 385 -11.47 11.61 -19.74
N TYR A 386 -10.59 11.98 -18.79
CA TYR A 386 -10.58 13.34 -18.24
C TYR A 386 -9.92 14.35 -19.18
N VAL A 387 -9.04 13.91 -20.05
CA VAL A 387 -8.38 14.73 -21.06
C VAL A 387 -8.71 14.17 -22.43
N LEU A 388 -9.24 15.02 -23.32
CA LEU A 388 -9.61 14.66 -24.69
C LEU A 388 -10.57 13.46 -24.77
N GLY A 389 -11.57 13.42 -23.88
CA GLY A 389 -12.59 12.36 -23.86
C GLY A 389 -13.64 12.53 -24.97
N GLY A 390 -14.44 11.48 -25.20
CA GLY A 390 -15.52 11.47 -26.18
C GLY A 390 -15.01 11.59 -27.61
N ALA A 391 -15.46 12.60 -28.34
CA ALA A 391 -15.05 12.84 -29.72
C ALA A 391 -13.55 13.16 -29.89
N GLY A 392 -12.85 13.48 -28.80
CA GLY A 392 -11.41 13.78 -28.81
C GLY A 392 -10.49 12.56 -28.69
N LEU A 393 -11.02 11.33 -28.68
CA LEU A 393 -10.23 10.11 -28.43
C LEU A 393 -9.04 9.93 -29.41
N ALA A 394 -9.22 10.28 -30.68
CA ALA A 394 -8.13 10.23 -31.66
C ALA A 394 -6.99 11.23 -31.36
N ASP A 395 -7.34 12.42 -30.83
CA ASP A 395 -6.33 13.41 -30.41
C ASP A 395 -5.66 12.98 -29.08
N ALA A 396 -6.36 12.21 -28.25
CA ALA A 396 -5.86 11.69 -26.99
C ALA A 396 -4.65 10.76 -27.20
N GLU A 397 -4.68 9.89 -28.22
CA GLU A 397 -3.56 9.00 -28.58
C GLU A 397 -2.29 9.78 -28.89
N ALA A 398 -2.39 10.80 -29.77
CA ALA A 398 -1.25 11.63 -30.15
C ALA A 398 -0.69 12.44 -28.94
N ALA A 399 -1.56 12.97 -28.11
CA ALA A 399 -1.16 13.68 -26.88
C ALA A 399 -0.47 12.75 -25.89
N PHE A 400 -0.95 11.52 -25.76
CA PHE A 400 -0.35 10.52 -24.88
C PHE A 400 1.05 10.12 -25.35
N HIS A 401 1.24 9.84 -26.64
CA HIS A 401 2.56 9.59 -27.21
C HIS A 401 3.52 10.76 -26.97
N HIS A 402 3.06 12.00 -27.12
CA HIS A 402 3.89 13.18 -26.87
C HIS A 402 4.40 13.23 -25.41
N GLU A 403 3.55 12.92 -24.44
CA GLU A 403 3.96 12.85 -23.03
C GLU A 403 4.94 11.69 -22.79
N MET A 404 4.68 10.51 -23.38
CA MET A 404 5.55 9.33 -23.22
C MET A 404 6.96 9.56 -23.79
N ASP A 405 7.08 10.28 -24.91
CA ASP A 405 8.37 10.73 -25.47
C ASP A 405 9.10 11.68 -24.51
N GLY A 406 8.35 12.46 -23.72
CA GLY A 406 8.90 13.28 -22.65
C GLY A 406 9.45 12.42 -21.49
N TRP A 407 8.68 11.42 -21.05
CA TRP A 407 9.12 10.49 -19.99
C TRP A 407 10.35 9.69 -20.41
N ALA A 408 10.42 9.22 -21.66
CA ALA A 408 11.60 8.52 -22.19
C ALA A 408 12.92 9.26 -21.94
N LYS A 409 12.90 10.60 -21.99
CA LYS A 409 14.09 11.44 -21.80
C LYS A 409 14.56 11.52 -20.34
N VAL A 410 13.66 11.35 -19.38
CA VAL A 410 13.94 11.56 -17.94
C VAL A 410 13.97 10.27 -17.12
N LEU A 411 13.60 9.13 -17.69
CA LEU A 411 13.61 7.84 -17.01
C LEU A 411 15.01 7.32 -16.67
N HIS A 412 16.01 7.62 -17.49
CA HIS A 412 17.40 7.16 -17.31
C HIS A 412 17.51 5.64 -17.07
N GLY A 413 16.75 4.84 -17.83
CA GLY A 413 16.74 3.39 -17.74
C GLY A 413 15.90 2.80 -16.60
N ARG A 414 15.13 3.60 -15.88
CA ARG A 414 14.13 3.11 -14.90
C ARG A 414 12.87 2.64 -15.64
N PRO A 415 12.19 1.59 -15.12
CA PRO A 415 10.89 1.21 -15.65
C PRO A 415 9.82 2.25 -15.28
N LEU A 416 8.78 2.30 -16.10
CA LEU A 416 7.57 3.10 -15.87
C LEU A 416 6.38 2.16 -15.76
N ILE A 417 5.46 2.52 -14.86
CA ILE A 417 4.19 1.81 -14.69
C ILE A 417 3.02 2.80 -14.73
N PHE A 418 1.88 2.30 -15.17
CA PHE A 418 0.61 3.01 -15.02
C PHE A 418 -0.15 2.44 -13.82
N THR A 419 -0.27 3.24 -12.78
CA THR A 419 -0.98 2.88 -11.55
C THR A 419 -2.46 3.18 -11.61
N GLU A 420 -2.86 4.05 -12.52
CA GLU A 420 -4.26 4.30 -12.82
C GLU A 420 -4.44 4.74 -14.29
N TYR A 421 -5.36 4.09 -14.95
CA TYR A 421 -5.98 4.46 -16.22
C TYR A 421 -7.32 3.74 -16.31
N GLY A 422 -8.23 4.23 -17.13
CA GLY A 422 -9.54 3.61 -17.28
C GLY A 422 -10.61 4.64 -17.65
N THR A 423 -11.80 4.14 -17.86
CA THR A 423 -13.02 4.92 -18.02
C THR A 423 -14.11 4.35 -17.14
N ASP A 424 -14.95 5.21 -16.60
CA ASP A 424 -16.20 4.75 -16.01
C ASP A 424 -17.11 4.14 -17.08
N ASN A 425 -17.87 3.14 -16.69
CA ASN A 425 -18.86 2.49 -17.52
C ASN A 425 -20.15 2.31 -16.72
N LEU A 426 -21.26 2.68 -17.31
CA LEU A 426 -22.56 2.35 -16.75
C LEU A 426 -22.93 0.91 -17.14
N SER A 427 -23.05 0.04 -16.12
CA SER A 427 -23.36 -1.39 -16.34
C SER A 427 -24.56 -1.59 -17.26
N GLY A 428 -24.35 -2.35 -18.35
CA GLY A 428 -25.37 -2.61 -19.36
C GLY A 428 -25.61 -1.48 -20.37
N ALA A 429 -24.84 -0.40 -20.33
CA ALA A 429 -24.93 0.68 -21.32
C ALA A 429 -24.17 0.29 -22.60
N HIS A 430 -24.89 0.07 -23.69
CA HIS A 430 -24.36 -0.20 -25.01
C HIS A 430 -24.79 0.88 -26.02
N LYS A 431 -23.86 1.43 -26.80
CA LYS A 431 -24.11 2.50 -27.78
C LYS A 431 -23.28 2.34 -29.04
N LEU A 432 -23.95 2.50 -30.19
CA LEU A 432 -23.34 2.60 -31.51
C LEU A 432 -23.87 3.88 -32.22
N PRO A 433 -23.01 4.84 -32.60
CA PRO A 433 -21.57 4.85 -32.34
C PRO A 433 -21.26 4.92 -30.85
N SER A 434 -20.03 4.57 -30.47
CA SER A 434 -19.57 4.59 -29.07
C SER A 434 -19.67 6.00 -28.47
N VAL A 435 -20.06 6.06 -27.21
CA VAL A 435 -20.12 7.30 -26.42
C VAL A 435 -19.58 7.05 -25.03
N MET A 436 -19.03 8.07 -24.39
CA MET A 436 -18.57 7.98 -23.00
C MET A 436 -19.65 7.31 -22.13
N TRP A 437 -19.22 6.52 -21.13
CA TRP A 437 -20.04 5.67 -20.23
C TRP A 437 -20.58 4.39 -20.86
N SER A 438 -20.35 4.12 -22.16
CA SER A 438 -20.74 2.85 -22.78
C SER A 438 -19.61 1.82 -22.77
N ALA A 439 -19.98 0.54 -22.86
CA ALA A 439 -19.02 -0.56 -22.94
C ALA A 439 -18.14 -0.47 -24.20
N GLU A 440 -18.70 -0.02 -25.33
CA GLU A 440 -17.99 0.19 -26.58
C GLU A 440 -16.91 1.28 -26.44
N TYR A 441 -17.22 2.39 -25.75
CA TYR A 441 -16.25 3.43 -25.50
C TYR A 441 -15.12 2.98 -24.59
N GLN A 442 -15.43 2.21 -23.55
CA GLN A 442 -14.43 1.63 -22.68
C GLN A 442 -13.48 0.71 -23.45
N ASN A 443 -14.02 -0.10 -24.39
CA ASN A 443 -13.21 -0.94 -25.27
C ASN A 443 -12.25 -0.12 -26.15
N GLU A 444 -12.77 0.89 -26.88
CA GLU A 444 -11.95 1.77 -27.73
C GLU A 444 -10.86 2.47 -26.94
N TYR A 445 -11.20 2.96 -25.75
CA TYR A 445 -10.24 3.56 -24.83
C TYR A 445 -9.13 2.59 -24.42
N LEU A 446 -9.49 1.38 -24.03
CA LEU A 446 -8.52 0.34 -23.61
C LEU A 446 -7.63 -0.09 -24.79
N GLU A 447 -8.18 -0.27 -25.98
CA GLU A 447 -7.43 -0.60 -27.19
C GLU A 447 -6.38 0.49 -27.49
N MET A 448 -6.78 1.75 -27.51
CA MET A 448 -5.89 2.90 -27.72
C MET A 448 -4.80 2.94 -26.65
N THR A 449 -5.20 2.87 -25.38
CA THR A 449 -4.27 2.99 -24.26
C THR A 449 -3.23 1.86 -24.26
N HIS A 450 -3.66 0.62 -24.49
CA HIS A 450 -2.76 -0.52 -24.55
C HIS A 450 -1.82 -0.44 -25.76
N ALA A 451 -2.30 0.03 -26.92
CA ALA A 451 -1.43 0.27 -28.08
C ALA A 451 -0.32 1.27 -27.77
N VAL A 452 -0.63 2.35 -27.04
CA VAL A 452 0.39 3.30 -26.56
C VAL A 452 1.36 2.61 -25.59
N PHE A 453 0.89 1.80 -24.65
CA PHE A 453 1.78 1.09 -23.70
C PHE A 453 2.73 0.14 -24.43
N ASP A 454 2.22 -0.64 -25.37
CA ASP A 454 2.99 -1.63 -26.12
C ASP A 454 4.05 -1.00 -27.03
N HIS A 455 3.90 0.28 -27.38
CA HIS A 455 4.88 1.03 -28.17
C HIS A 455 6.17 1.33 -27.39
N TYR A 456 6.13 1.34 -26.04
CA TYR A 456 7.26 1.77 -25.21
C TYR A 456 7.79 0.63 -24.33
N ASP A 457 8.95 0.10 -24.67
CA ASP A 457 9.62 -1.01 -23.93
C ASP A 457 9.85 -0.74 -22.45
N PHE A 458 9.90 0.53 -22.03
CA PHE A 458 10.07 0.90 -20.63
C PHE A 458 8.78 0.83 -19.81
N VAL A 459 7.63 0.63 -20.42
CA VAL A 459 6.35 0.39 -19.73
C VAL A 459 6.32 -1.06 -19.28
N GLN A 460 6.31 -1.29 -17.97
CA GLN A 460 6.46 -2.62 -17.38
C GLN A 460 5.24 -3.05 -16.55
N LEU A 461 4.21 -2.22 -16.49
CA LEU A 461 2.97 -2.52 -15.77
C LEU A 461 1.81 -1.67 -16.27
N SER A 462 0.62 -2.27 -16.31
CA SER A 462 -0.65 -1.57 -16.45
C SER A 462 -1.64 -2.00 -15.36
N LEU A 463 -2.07 -1.06 -14.51
CA LEU A 463 -3.15 -1.26 -13.55
C LEU A 463 -4.36 -0.44 -13.97
N ILE A 464 -5.46 -1.11 -14.26
CA ILE A 464 -6.74 -0.46 -14.50
C ILE A 464 -7.29 0.00 -13.16
N HIS A 465 -7.71 1.25 -13.11
CA HIS A 465 -8.42 1.83 -11.97
C HIS A 465 -9.70 2.45 -12.51
N ILE A 466 -10.83 1.94 -12.08
CA ILE A 466 -12.16 2.36 -12.53
C ILE A 466 -13.01 2.69 -11.32
#